data_8abe2d87190bd17251d04a0112c64e96
#
_entry.id   8abe2d87190bd17251d04a0112c64e96
#
_cell.length_a   1.000
_cell.length_b   1.000
_cell.length_c   1.000
_cell.angle_alpha   90.00
_cell.angle_beta   90.00
_cell.angle_gamma   90.00
#
_symmetry.space_group_name_H-M   'P 1'
#
loop_
_entity.id
_entity.type
_entity.pdbx_description
1 polymer ?
#
loop_
_entity_poly.entity_id
_entity_poly.type
_entity_poly.pdbx_seq_one_letter_code
_entity_poly.pdbx_strand_id
1 'polypeptide(L)' 'MFQKLPLAIQEKFSERMVIFIKIPYHGTLENHALSGEWKMCRSINITGDIRAVYKERDRRVVQFIAIGSHSELYS' A
#
# COMPACT_ATOMS: atom_id res chain seq x y z
N MET A 1 -8.92 10.83 -1.40
CA MET A 1 -8.25 10.20 -0.26
C MET A 1 -6.77 10.56 -0.16
N PHE A 2 -6.01 10.29 -1.19
CA PHE A 2 -4.55 10.54 -1.15
C PHE A 2 -4.21 12.00 -0.90
N GLN A 3 -4.91 12.91 -1.55
CA GLN A 3 -4.65 14.33 -1.46
C GLN A 3 -4.90 14.92 -0.07
N LYS A 4 -5.66 14.22 0.76
CA LYS A 4 -5.95 14.66 2.13
C LYS A 4 -4.92 14.18 3.14
N LEU A 5 -3.97 13.38 2.71
CA LEU A 5 -2.91 12.90 3.59
C LEU A 5 -1.88 13.99 3.82
N PRO A 6 -1.19 13.95 4.97
CA PRO A 6 -0.08 14.86 5.20
C PRO A 6 0.94 14.75 4.07
N LEU A 7 1.57 15.87 3.73
CA LEU A 7 2.54 15.89 2.65
C LEU A 7 3.67 14.87 2.86
N ALA A 8 4.13 14.72 4.08
CA ALA A 8 5.19 13.76 4.40
C ALA A 8 4.79 12.32 4.01
N ILE A 9 3.52 11.97 4.21
CA ILE A 9 3.02 10.64 3.85
C ILE A 9 2.92 10.51 2.32
N GLN A 10 2.48 11.58 1.66
CA GLN A 10 2.42 11.57 0.19
C GLN A 10 3.82 11.38 -0.41
N GLU A 11 4.82 12.05 0.15
CA GLU A 11 6.20 11.91 -0.30
C GLU A 11 6.71 10.49 -0.10
N LYS A 12 6.43 9.90 1.06
CA LYS A 12 6.83 8.53 1.35
C LYS A 12 6.15 7.55 0.40
N PHE A 13 4.87 7.78 0.12
CA PHE A 13 4.16 6.95 -0.83
C PHE A 13 4.83 6.97 -2.19
N SER A 14 5.21 8.16 -2.66
CA SER A 14 5.90 8.30 -3.94
C SER A 14 7.23 7.56 -3.95
N GLU A 15 8.00 7.67 -2.88
CA GLU A 15 9.27 6.93 -2.76
C GLU A 15 9.04 5.42 -2.83
N ARG A 16 8.03 4.92 -2.12
CA ARG A 16 7.73 3.49 -2.12
C ARG A 16 7.24 3.02 -3.50
N MET A 17 6.55 3.89 -4.23
CA MET A 17 6.08 3.54 -5.57
C MET A 17 7.24 3.32 -6.54
N VAL A 18 8.34 4.06 -6.39
CA VAL A 18 9.53 3.83 -7.22
C VAL A 18 10.04 2.41 -7.00
N ILE A 19 10.08 1.96 -5.75
CA ILE A 19 10.51 0.60 -5.43
C ILE A 19 9.48 -0.41 -5.93
N PHE A 20 8.22 -0.17 -5.68
CA PHE A 20 7.12 -1.07 -6.01
C PHE A 20 7.05 -1.35 -7.51
N ILE A 21 7.22 -0.33 -8.33
CA ILE A 21 7.15 -0.48 -9.79
C ILE A 21 8.27 -1.38 -10.28
N LYS A 22 9.45 -1.28 -9.69
CA LYS A 22 10.61 -2.06 -10.11
C LYS A 22 10.65 -3.44 -9.49
N ILE A 23 10.40 -3.53 -8.19
CA ILE A 23 10.50 -4.78 -7.43
C ILE A 23 9.32 -4.83 -6.45
N PRO A 24 8.14 -5.27 -6.91
CA PRO A 24 6.93 -5.25 -6.06
C PRO A 24 7.05 -6.01 -4.74
N TYR A 25 7.95 -6.99 -4.68
CA TYR A 25 8.11 -7.80 -3.47
C TYR A 25 9.41 -7.50 -2.74
N HIS A 26 9.99 -6.30 -2.98
CA HIS A 26 11.18 -5.88 -2.27
C HIS A 26 10.91 -5.89 -0.76
N GLY A 27 11.89 -6.36 0.02
CA GLY A 27 11.72 -6.53 1.46
C GLY A 27 11.28 -5.28 2.20
N THR A 28 11.73 -4.10 1.76
CA THR A 28 11.35 -2.83 2.36
C THR A 28 9.84 -2.59 2.35
N LEU A 29 9.15 -3.13 1.35
CA LEU A 29 7.70 -2.95 1.21
C LEU A 29 6.88 -3.87 2.11
N GLU A 30 7.45 -4.96 2.58
CA GLU A 30 6.74 -5.96 3.37
C GLU A 30 5.40 -6.32 2.73
N ASN A 31 5.46 -6.57 1.43
CA ASN A 31 4.28 -6.90 0.63
C ASN A 31 3.72 -8.25 1.05
N HIS A 32 2.46 -8.28 1.44
CA HIS A 32 1.82 -9.55 1.82
C HIS A 32 0.33 -9.54 1.51
N ALA A 33 -0.19 -10.75 1.29
CA ALA A 33 -1.61 -10.92 1.01
C ALA A 33 -2.43 -10.71 2.28
N LEU A 34 -3.64 -10.23 2.09
CA LEU A 34 -4.57 -9.98 3.19
C LEU A 34 -5.71 -11.00 3.17
N SER A 35 -6.46 -11.06 4.25
CA SER A 35 -7.59 -11.97 4.40
C SER A 35 -8.78 -11.21 4.99
N GLY A 36 -9.88 -11.94 5.26
CA GLY A 36 -11.07 -11.32 5.84
C GLY A 36 -11.70 -10.32 4.88
N GLU A 37 -11.98 -9.13 5.37
CA GLU A 37 -12.59 -8.06 4.58
C GLU A 37 -11.74 -7.63 3.40
N TRP A 38 -10.43 -7.83 3.52
CA TRP A 38 -9.47 -7.45 2.49
C TRP A 38 -9.04 -8.62 1.61
N LYS A 39 -9.85 -9.67 1.57
CA LYS A 39 -9.56 -10.83 0.73
C LYS A 39 -9.32 -10.40 -0.71
N MET A 40 -8.34 -11.02 -1.36
CA MET A 40 -7.91 -10.71 -2.72
C MET A 40 -7.13 -9.41 -2.84
N CYS A 41 -6.81 -8.78 -1.72
CA CYS A 41 -5.97 -7.59 -1.71
C CYS A 41 -4.61 -7.89 -1.09
N ARG A 42 -3.68 -6.98 -1.32
CA ARG A 42 -2.34 -7.05 -0.72
C ARG A 42 -2.03 -5.70 -0.11
N SER A 43 -1.10 -5.68 0.84
CA SER A 43 -0.69 -4.41 1.42
C SER A 43 0.82 -4.24 1.34
N ILE A 44 1.25 -2.99 1.24
CA ILE A 44 2.66 -2.64 1.31
C ILE A 44 2.86 -1.59 2.39
N ASN A 45 4.08 -1.59 2.94
CA ASN A 45 4.47 -0.65 3.97
C ASN A 45 4.87 0.69 3.35
N ILE A 46 4.29 1.78 3.82
CA ILE A 46 4.65 3.12 3.37
C ILE A 46 5.58 3.77 4.39
N THR A 47 5.19 3.72 5.66
CA THR A 47 6.05 4.12 6.79
C THR A 47 5.95 3.02 7.83
N GLY A 48 6.57 3.21 8.98
CA GLY A 48 6.45 2.25 10.07
C GLY A 48 5.02 2.00 10.53
N ASP A 49 4.14 2.96 10.33
CA ASP A 49 2.74 2.88 10.77
C ASP A 49 1.73 2.87 9.63
N ILE A 50 2.06 3.48 8.50
CA ILE A 50 1.12 3.65 7.39
C ILE A 50 1.33 2.56 6.35
N ARG A 51 0.21 1.95 5.95
CA ARG A 51 0.20 0.91 4.92
C ARG A 51 -0.74 1.31 3.79
N ALA A 52 -0.49 0.78 2.60
CA ALA A 52 -1.36 0.99 1.45
C ALA A 52 -1.88 -0.36 0.99
N VAL A 53 -3.17 -0.44 0.73
CA VAL A 53 -3.83 -1.67 0.29
C VAL A 53 -4.15 -1.54 -1.19
N TYR A 54 -3.80 -2.57 -1.96
CA TYR A 54 -4.06 -2.56 -3.38
C TYR A 54 -4.65 -3.89 -3.84
N LYS A 55 -5.27 -3.85 -5.00
CA LYS A 55 -5.82 -5.02 -5.66
C LYS A 55 -5.22 -5.11 -7.06
N GLU A 56 -4.81 -6.30 -7.46
CA GLU A 56 -4.32 -6.53 -8.81
C GLU A 56 -5.52 -6.68 -9.73
N ARG A 57 -5.60 -5.81 -10.73
CA ARG A 57 -6.71 -5.83 -11.69
C ARG A 57 -6.35 -6.58 -12.97
N ASP A 58 -5.06 -6.55 -13.33
CA ASP A 58 -4.56 -7.17 -14.54
C ASP A 58 -3.06 -7.37 -14.33
N ARG A 59 -2.39 -7.99 -15.31
CA ARG A 59 -0.96 -8.30 -15.23
C ARG A 59 -0.10 -7.10 -14.85
N ARG A 60 -0.47 -5.92 -15.35
CA ARG A 60 0.34 -4.71 -15.15
C ARG A 60 -0.44 -3.57 -14.53
N VAL A 61 -1.63 -3.87 -14.03
CA VAL A 61 -2.49 -2.84 -13.46
C VAL A 61 -2.85 -3.22 -12.04
N VAL A 62 -2.50 -2.34 -11.11
CA VAL A 62 -2.95 -2.47 -9.72
C VAL A 62 -3.75 -1.22 -9.38
N GLN A 63 -4.68 -1.38 -8.46
CA GLN A 63 -5.48 -0.27 -7.98
C GLN A 63 -5.29 -0.16 -6.49
N PHE A 64 -4.78 0.99 -6.03
CA PHE A 64 -4.69 1.25 -4.60
C PHE A 64 -6.05 1.70 -4.12
N ILE A 65 -6.58 1.01 -3.13
CA ILE A 65 -7.95 1.21 -2.67
C ILE A 65 -8.05 1.79 -1.27
N ALA A 66 -6.98 1.75 -0.50
CA ALA A 66 -6.98 2.32 0.84
C ALA A 66 -5.56 2.62 1.29
N ILE A 67 -5.42 3.62 2.15
CA ILE A 67 -4.15 3.95 2.78
C ILE A 67 -4.46 4.49 4.16
N GLY A 68 -3.70 4.03 5.16
CA GLY A 68 -3.93 4.44 6.53
C GLY A 68 -3.07 3.64 7.48
N SER A 69 -3.24 3.88 8.77
CA SER A 69 -2.54 3.13 9.79
C SER A 69 -3.11 1.72 9.88
N HIS A 70 -2.37 0.83 10.52
CA HIS A 70 -2.82 -0.54 10.74
C HIS A 70 -4.17 -0.57 11.44
N SER A 71 -4.35 0.23 12.49
CA SER A 71 -5.61 0.23 13.21
C SER A 71 -6.76 0.82 12.40
N GLU A 72 -6.50 1.79 11.54
CA GLU A 72 -7.53 2.34 10.66
C GLU A 72 -8.01 1.33 9.63
N LEU A 73 -7.08 0.53 9.11
CA LEU A 73 -7.40 -0.41 8.04
C LEU A 73 -7.95 -1.74 8.55
N TYR A 74 -7.49 -2.20 9.69
CA TYR A 74 -7.73 -3.59 10.13
C TYR A 74 -8.47 -3.72 11.45
N SER A 75 -8.94 -2.63 12.03
CA SER A 75 -9.67 -2.72 13.29
C SER A 75 -11.15 -3.01 13.10
#